data_23ce1b1c828c9947643d9370fcf9286f
#
_entry.id   23ce1b1c828c9947643d9370fcf9286f
#
_cell.length_a   1.000
_cell.length_b   1.000
_cell.length_c   1.000
_cell.angle_alpha   90.00
_cell.angle_beta   90.00
_cell.angle_gamma   90.00
#
_symmetry.space_group_name_H-M   'P 1'
#
loop_
_entity.id
_entity.type
_entity.pdbx_description
1 polymer ?
#
loop_
_entity_poly.entity_id
_entity_poly.type
_entity_poly.pdbx_seq_one_letter_code
_entity_poly.pdbx_strand_id
1 'polypeptide(L)'
;MRIIDLLKSGAIELNTSVATKDEAIDKLVSLHDAVGNLADRQEYKHAILLREEQGTTAIGEGIAVPHAKSDSVKVPGLSAITVKGGVDYEAPDGKPSDILFMIAAPMDGDLHLEILSRLMVMLMEPEFCNALRNAKTVDEFLQIIDKKESEKYPDEVKEPVKKDGYRILAVTACPTGIA
;
A
#
# COMPACT_ATOMS: atom_id res chain seq x y z
N MET A 1 1.50 -8.44 10.24
CA MET A 1 1.72 -7.05 9.76
C MET A 1 0.51 -6.61 8.95
N ARG A 2 -0.02 -5.45 9.22
CA ARG A 2 -1.22 -4.94 8.56
C ARG A 2 -0.87 -3.81 7.59
N ILE A 3 -1.62 -3.73 6.49
CA ILE A 3 -1.50 -2.63 5.51
C ILE A 3 -1.74 -1.28 6.20
N ILE A 4 -2.72 -1.23 7.09
CA ILE A 4 -3.06 -0.01 7.84
C ILE A 4 -1.89 0.50 8.72
N ASP A 5 -1.03 -0.38 9.18
CA ASP A 5 0.15 0.00 9.99
C ASP A 5 1.25 0.64 9.14
N LEU A 6 1.26 0.35 7.83
CA LEU A 6 2.26 0.84 6.87
C LEU A 6 1.82 2.10 6.14
N LEU A 7 0.53 2.40 6.11
CA LEU A 7 -0.05 3.52 5.41
C LEU A 7 -0.44 4.63 6.38
N LYS A 8 0.47 5.59 6.56
CA LYS A 8 0.22 6.76 7.42
C LYS A 8 -0.72 7.74 6.75
N SER A 9 -1.53 8.45 7.52
CA SER A 9 -2.48 9.44 7.01
C SER A 9 -1.79 10.55 6.18
N GLY A 10 -0.60 10.96 6.57
CA GLY A 10 0.20 11.95 5.83
C GLY A 10 0.78 11.44 4.50
N ALA A 11 0.67 10.15 4.22
CA ALA A 11 1.11 9.52 2.97
C ALA A 11 -0.04 9.27 1.99
N ILE A 12 -1.20 9.89 2.20
CA ILE A 12 -2.39 9.73 1.37
C ILE A 12 -2.83 11.08 0.83
N GLU A 13 -3.07 11.17 -0.47
CA GLU A 13 -3.70 12.33 -1.11
C GLU A 13 -4.82 11.87 -2.03
N LEU A 14 -6.03 12.38 -1.78
CA LEU A 14 -7.24 12.01 -2.52
C LEU A 14 -7.57 13.05 -3.58
N ASN A 15 -8.12 12.57 -4.71
CA ASN A 15 -8.55 13.41 -5.83
C ASN A 15 -7.44 14.35 -6.32
N THR A 16 -6.23 13.84 -6.35
CA THR A 16 -5.07 14.60 -6.84
C THR A 16 -5.14 14.80 -8.35
N SER A 17 -4.51 15.86 -8.83
CA SER A 17 -4.42 16.19 -10.23
C SER A 17 -2.98 15.95 -10.70
N VAL A 18 -2.78 14.90 -11.49
CA VAL A 18 -1.51 14.59 -12.15
C VAL A 18 -1.77 14.34 -13.64
N ALA A 19 -0.90 14.83 -14.49
CA ALA A 19 -1.07 14.73 -15.95
C ALA A 19 -0.34 13.55 -16.56
N THR A 20 0.74 13.08 -15.93
CA THR A 20 1.62 12.03 -16.46
C THR A 20 1.96 10.97 -15.41
N LYS A 21 2.40 9.81 -15.90
CA LYS A 21 2.94 8.73 -15.07
C LYS A 21 4.08 9.22 -14.17
N ASP A 22 5.00 10.02 -14.71
CA ASP A 22 6.13 10.56 -13.94
C ASP A 22 5.67 11.48 -12.81
N GLU A 23 4.68 12.33 -13.07
CA GLU A 23 4.08 13.18 -12.03
C GLU A 23 3.39 12.36 -10.93
N ALA A 24 2.70 11.29 -11.29
CA ALA A 24 2.09 10.37 -10.33
C ALA A 24 3.13 9.70 -9.45
N ILE A 25 4.21 9.22 -10.04
CA ILE A 25 5.35 8.62 -9.32
C ILE A 25 5.98 9.66 -8.39
N ASP A 26 6.24 10.87 -8.88
CA ASP A 26 6.84 11.93 -8.08
C ASP A 26 5.97 12.33 -6.88
N LYS A 27 4.64 12.39 -7.07
CA LYS A 27 3.69 12.64 -5.99
C LYS A 27 3.76 11.56 -4.91
N LEU A 28 3.73 10.30 -5.29
CA LEU A 28 3.80 9.17 -4.37
C LEU A 28 5.14 9.12 -3.61
N VAL A 29 6.24 9.40 -4.28
CA VAL A 29 7.58 9.50 -3.65
C VAL A 29 7.60 10.66 -2.66
N SER A 30 7.05 11.82 -3.01
CA SER A 30 6.94 12.98 -2.12
C SER A 30 6.15 12.67 -0.85
N LEU A 31 5.09 11.88 -0.95
CA LEU A 31 4.30 11.45 0.20
C LEU A 31 5.10 10.52 1.13
N HIS A 32 5.88 9.60 0.57
CA HIS A 32 6.81 8.78 1.37
C HIS A 32 7.86 9.63 2.09
N ASP A 33 8.40 10.61 1.41
CA ASP A 33 9.40 11.53 1.98
C ASP A 33 8.79 12.36 3.12
N ALA A 34 7.60 12.88 2.93
CA ALA A 34 6.89 13.70 3.92
C ALA A 34 6.64 12.97 5.25
N VAL A 35 6.44 11.65 5.22
CA VAL A 35 6.22 10.84 6.45
C VAL A 35 7.50 10.19 6.96
N GLY A 36 8.65 10.50 6.40
CA GLY A 36 9.95 10.07 6.89
C GLY A 36 10.34 8.63 6.53
N ASN A 37 9.73 8.04 5.50
CA ASN A 37 10.06 6.69 5.06
C ASN A 37 11.38 6.61 4.27
N LEU A 38 11.85 7.73 3.72
CA LEU A 38 13.00 7.76 2.83
C LEU A 38 14.19 8.50 3.45
N ALA A 39 15.39 8.00 3.20
CA ALA A 39 16.65 8.69 3.45
C ALA A 39 17.03 9.60 2.28
N ASP A 40 16.75 9.17 1.06
CA ASP A 40 17.00 9.90 -0.18
C ASP A 40 15.86 9.67 -1.17
N ARG A 41 15.04 10.71 -1.38
CA ARG A 41 13.90 10.63 -2.28
C ARG A 41 14.30 10.47 -3.75
N GLN A 42 15.41 11.04 -4.16
CA GLN A 42 15.86 10.96 -5.55
C GLN A 42 16.36 9.56 -5.89
N GLU A 43 17.11 8.96 -4.98
CA GLU A 43 17.56 7.58 -5.13
C GLU A 43 16.37 6.61 -5.17
N TYR A 44 15.40 6.80 -4.29
CA TYR A 44 14.20 5.97 -4.28
C TYR A 44 13.37 6.15 -5.55
N LYS A 45 13.17 7.39 -6.02
CA LYS A 45 12.49 7.66 -7.29
C LYS A 45 13.20 6.96 -8.45
N HIS A 46 14.52 7.01 -8.48
CA HIS A 46 15.31 6.31 -9.49
C HIS A 46 15.08 4.80 -9.46
N ALA A 47 15.03 4.18 -8.29
CA ALA A 47 14.73 2.76 -8.15
C ALA A 47 13.32 2.41 -8.68
N ILE A 48 12.32 3.24 -8.42
CA ILE A 48 10.97 3.08 -8.99
C ILE A 48 11.01 3.15 -10.52
N LEU A 49 11.70 4.13 -11.09
CA LEU A 49 11.79 4.30 -12.55
C LEU A 49 12.49 3.12 -13.22
N LEU A 50 13.55 2.59 -12.61
CA LEU A 50 14.23 1.38 -13.09
C LEU A 50 13.31 0.17 -13.08
N ARG A 51 12.46 0.04 -12.04
CA ARG A 51 11.47 -1.04 -11.98
C ARG A 51 10.41 -0.90 -13.08
N GLU A 52 9.95 0.31 -13.34
CA GLU A 52 8.96 0.58 -14.40
C GLU A 52 9.50 0.31 -15.80
N GLU A 53 10.80 0.50 -16.03
CA GLU A 53 11.46 0.14 -17.31
C GLU A 53 11.38 -1.36 -17.63
N GLN A 54 11.26 -2.22 -16.61
CA GLN A 54 11.09 -3.67 -16.79
C GLN A 54 9.67 -4.06 -17.20
N GLY A 55 8.74 -3.14 -17.12
CA GLY A 55 7.33 -3.31 -17.39
C GLY A 55 6.48 -2.51 -16.44
N THR A 56 5.33 -2.06 -16.89
CA THR A 56 4.42 -1.25 -16.06
C THR A 56 3.95 -2.00 -14.83
N THR A 57 3.83 -1.30 -13.72
CA THR A 57 3.20 -1.81 -12.50
C THR A 57 1.70 -1.53 -12.41
N ALA A 58 1.13 -0.93 -13.45
CA ALA A 58 -0.32 -0.88 -13.60
C ALA A 58 -0.86 -2.29 -13.93
N ILE A 59 -1.92 -2.68 -13.24
CA ILE A 59 -2.51 -4.01 -13.35
C ILE A 59 -3.82 -4.03 -14.15
N GLY A 60 -4.29 -2.86 -14.57
CA GLY A 60 -5.59 -2.68 -15.19
C GLY A 60 -6.68 -2.32 -14.18
N GLU A 61 -7.89 -2.16 -14.65
CA GLU A 61 -9.07 -1.78 -13.84
C GLU A 61 -8.87 -0.48 -13.02
N GLY A 62 -8.02 0.41 -13.51
CA GLY A 62 -7.74 1.68 -12.88
C GLY A 62 -6.73 1.62 -11.73
N ILE A 63 -5.97 0.53 -11.59
CA ILE A 63 -5.08 0.29 -10.46
C ILE A 63 -3.63 0.22 -10.91
N ALA A 64 -2.74 0.90 -10.19
CA ALA A 64 -1.30 0.77 -10.33
C ALA A 64 -0.64 0.61 -8.95
N VAL A 65 0.39 -0.24 -8.88
CA VAL A 65 1.12 -0.51 -7.64
C VAL A 65 2.63 -0.40 -7.88
N PRO A 66 3.14 0.81 -8.10
CA PRO A 66 4.59 1.01 -8.18
C PRO A 66 5.27 0.56 -6.89
N HIS A 67 6.37 -0.15 -7.02
CA HIS A 67 7.12 -0.69 -5.90
C HIS A 67 8.59 -0.87 -6.24
N ALA A 68 9.44 -0.62 -5.28
CA ALA A 68 10.86 -0.89 -5.38
C ALA A 68 11.50 -1.18 -4.02
N LYS A 69 12.57 -1.93 -4.05
CA LYS A 69 13.50 -2.07 -2.92
C LYS A 69 14.65 -1.09 -3.11
N SER A 70 15.04 -0.42 -2.04
CA SER A 70 16.16 0.53 -2.09
C SER A 70 16.80 0.68 -0.72
N ASP A 71 18.12 0.86 -0.70
CA ASP A 71 18.87 1.25 0.50
C ASP A 71 18.48 2.64 1.02
N SER A 72 17.84 3.45 0.18
CA SER A 72 17.30 4.76 0.56
C SER A 72 16.01 4.69 1.38
N VAL A 73 15.41 3.51 1.55
CA VAL A 73 14.24 3.31 2.41
C VAL A 73 14.66 3.09 3.85
N LYS A 74 14.33 4.04 4.72
CA LYS A 74 14.60 3.96 6.17
C LYS A 74 13.55 3.12 6.90
N VAL A 75 12.29 3.33 6.54
CA VAL A 75 11.13 2.69 7.15
C VAL A 75 10.26 2.14 6.04
N PRO A 76 9.96 0.84 6.03
CA PRO A 76 9.04 0.28 5.05
C PRO A 76 7.66 0.91 5.22
N GLY A 77 6.99 1.18 4.10
CA GLY A 77 5.69 1.82 4.16
C GLY A 77 4.98 1.86 2.82
N LEU A 78 3.80 2.44 2.87
CA LEU A 78 2.93 2.68 1.71
C LEU A 78 2.65 4.18 1.57
N SER A 79 2.50 4.62 0.34
CA SER A 79 1.81 5.85 -0.01
C SER A 79 0.67 5.56 -0.97
N ALA A 80 -0.34 6.40 -1.00
CA ALA A 80 -1.51 6.21 -1.84
C ALA A 80 -2.04 7.53 -2.37
N ILE A 81 -2.48 7.51 -3.61
CA ILE A 81 -3.23 8.60 -4.21
C ILE A 81 -4.45 8.07 -4.95
N THR A 82 -5.50 8.86 -4.98
CA THR A 82 -6.56 8.73 -5.99
C THR A 82 -6.45 9.91 -6.95
N VAL A 83 -6.65 9.63 -8.23
CA VAL A 83 -6.49 10.62 -9.31
C VAL A 83 -7.83 10.88 -9.95
N LYS A 84 -8.29 12.11 -9.88
CA LYS A 84 -9.54 12.51 -10.51
C LYS A 84 -9.42 12.38 -12.04
N GLY A 85 -10.26 11.51 -12.63
CA GLY A 85 -10.20 11.22 -14.06
C GLY A 85 -9.11 10.25 -14.48
N GLY A 86 -8.28 9.78 -13.55
CA GLY A 86 -7.19 8.86 -13.83
C GLY A 86 -5.98 9.49 -14.52
N VAL A 87 -4.90 8.72 -14.60
CA VAL A 87 -3.67 9.07 -15.31
C VAL A 87 -3.25 7.91 -16.19
N ASP A 88 -2.72 8.19 -17.37
CA ASP A 88 -2.16 7.15 -18.23
C ASP A 88 -0.89 6.57 -17.59
N TYR A 89 -1.02 5.37 -17.04
CA TYR A 89 0.06 4.61 -16.41
C TYR A 89 0.55 3.44 -17.25
N GLU A 90 0.21 3.45 -18.55
CA GLU A 90 0.57 2.38 -19.49
C GLU A 90 -0.02 1.02 -19.08
N ALA A 91 -1.25 1.03 -18.58
CA ALA A 91 -1.92 -0.19 -18.13
C ALA A 91 -2.17 -1.16 -19.31
N PRO A 92 -2.13 -2.49 -19.03
CA PRO A 92 -2.34 -3.51 -20.06
C PRO A 92 -3.70 -3.42 -20.78
N ASP A 93 -4.73 -2.93 -20.09
CA ASP A 93 -6.09 -2.75 -20.63
C ASP A 93 -6.29 -1.40 -21.34
N GLY A 94 -5.26 -0.55 -21.40
CA GLY A 94 -5.32 0.78 -21.99
C GLY A 94 -6.15 1.82 -21.22
N LYS A 95 -6.67 1.46 -20.05
CA LYS A 95 -7.47 2.36 -19.22
C LYS A 95 -6.58 3.22 -18.30
N PRO A 96 -6.99 4.47 -18.00
CA PRO A 96 -6.26 5.28 -17.03
C PRO A 96 -6.33 4.68 -15.63
N SER A 97 -5.29 4.90 -14.85
CA SER A 97 -5.22 4.48 -13.44
C SER A 97 -5.64 5.63 -12.53
N ASP A 98 -6.56 5.35 -11.62
CA ASP A 98 -7.11 6.32 -10.68
C ASP A 98 -6.89 5.96 -9.21
N ILE A 99 -6.41 4.74 -8.94
CA ILE A 99 -5.96 4.30 -7.63
C ILE A 99 -4.51 3.85 -7.75
N LEU A 100 -3.61 4.51 -7.03
CA LEU A 100 -2.20 4.16 -7.03
C LEU A 100 -1.70 3.97 -5.60
N PHE A 101 -1.05 2.84 -5.36
CA PHE A 101 -0.34 2.54 -4.11
C PHE A 101 1.13 2.33 -4.40
N MET A 102 2.01 3.01 -3.68
CA MET A 102 3.45 2.82 -3.82
C MET A 102 4.01 2.11 -2.58
N ILE A 103 4.76 1.04 -2.81
CA ILE A 103 5.40 0.26 -1.76
C ILE A 103 6.87 0.63 -1.69
N ALA A 104 7.31 1.15 -0.55
CA ALA A 104 8.72 1.37 -0.25
C ALA A 104 9.22 0.28 0.70
N ALA A 105 10.23 -0.45 0.31
CA ALA A 105 10.82 -1.50 1.13
C ALA A 105 12.36 -1.45 1.11
N PRO A 106 13.02 -1.77 2.24
CA PRO A 106 14.47 -1.88 2.28
C PRO A 106 14.96 -3.06 1.43
N MET A 107 16.25 -3.07 1.11
CA MET A 107 16.84 -4.11 0.26
C MET A 107 16.74 -5.50 0.88
N ASP A 108 16.85 -5.60 2.20
CA ASP A 108 16.81 -6.88 2.90
C ASP A 108 15.41 -7.44 3.07
N GLY A 109 15.28 -8.75 2.90
CA GLY A 109 14.03 -9.47 3.12
C GLY A 109 13.02 -9.39 1.99
N ASP A 110 11.88 -10.05 2.20
CA ASP A 110 10.80 -10.20 1.23
C ASP A 110 9.52 -9.45 1.64
N LEU A 111 9.66 -8.48 2.55
CA LEU A 111 8.55 -7.72 3.07
C LEU A 111 7.70 -7.07 1.95
N HIS A 112 8.35 -6.58 0.90
CA HIS A 112 7.67 -5.97 -0.24
C HIS A 112 6.73 -6.96 -0.96
N LEU A 113 7.11 -8.24 -1.05
CA LEU A 113 6.28 -9.29 -1.66
C LEU A 113 5.07 -9.61 -0.79
N GLU A 114 5.24 -9.64 0.52
CA GLU A 114 4.13 -9.84 1.45
C GLU A 114 3.12 -8.69 1.38
N ILE A 115 3.60 -7.46 1.39
CA ILE A 115 2.76 -6.25 1.26
C ILE A 115 2.04 -6.27 -0.09
N LEU A 116 2.77 -6.51 -1.17
CA LEU A 116 2.22 -6.54 -2.51
C LEU A 116 1.13 -7.60 -2.64
N SER A 117 1.38 -8.83 -2.19
CA SER A 117 0.42 -9.93 -2.23
C SER A 117 -0.86 -9.59 -1.48
N ARG A 118 -0.73 -9.08 -0.27
CA ARG A 118 -1.86 -8.70 0.58
C ARG A 118 -2.69 -7.58 -0.04
N LEU A 119 -2.03 -6.56 -0.54
CA LEU A 119 -2.67 -5.43 -1.20
C LEU A 119 -3.40 -5.87 -2.48
N MET A 120 -2.78 -6.72 -3.29
CA MET A 120 -3.37 -7.25 -4.51
C MET A 120 -4.64 -8.05 -4.25
N VAL A 121 -4.65 -8.89 -3.23
CA VAL A 121 -5.86 -9.65 -2.84
C VAL A 121 -7.02 -8.74 -2.52
N MET A 122 -6.78 -7.62 -1.86
CA MET A 122 -7.81 -6.62 -1.55
C MET A 122 -8.26 -5.86 -2.81
N LEU A 123 -7.31 -5.44 -3.64
CA LEU A 123 -7.57 -4.65 -4.85
C LEU A 123 -8.25 -5.44 -5.98
N MET A 124 -8.28 -6.76 -5.91
CA MET A 124 -9.03 -7.60 -6.86
C MET A 124 -10.55 -7.52 -6.65
N GLU A 125 -11.01 -6.95 -5.56
CA GLU A 125 -12.44 -6.77 -5.30
C GLU A 125 -12.94 -5.42 -5.84
N PRO A 126 -13.82 -5.41 -6.86
CA PRO A 126 -14.32 -4.16 -7.46
C PRO A 126 -15.03 -3.25 -6.47
N GLU A 127 -15.77 -3.80 -5.52
CA GLU A 127 -16.49 -3.04 -4.49
C GLU A 127 -15.53 -2.27 -3.58
N PHE A 128 -14.43 -2.91 -3.19
CA PHE A 128 -13.37 -2.29 -2.40
C PHE A 128 -12.72 -1.12 -3.17
N CYS A 129 -12.38 -1.33 -4.43
CA CYS A 129 -11.80 -0.29 -5.27
C CYS A 129 -12.77 0.89 -5.46
N ASN A 130 -14.06 0.62 -5.68
CA ASN A 130 -15.06 1.67 -5.81
C ASN A 130 -15.25 2.46 -4.51
N ALA A 131 -15.19 1.80 -3.36
CA ALA A 131 -15.22 2.48 -2.07
C ALA A 131 -14.03 3.43 -1.89
N LEU A 132 -12.82 2.99 -2.29
CA LEU A 132 -11.62 3.83 -2.26
C LEU A 132 -11.74 5.04 -3.18
N ARG A 133 -12.28 4.86 -4.40
CA ARG A 133 -12.52 5.96 -5.36
C ARG A 133 -13.47 7.01 -4.82
N ASN A 134 -14.47 6.60 -4.06
CA ASN A 134 -15.51 7.45 -3.52
C ASN A 134 -15.19 8.02 -2.13
N ALA A 135 -14.08 7.63 -1.52
CA ALA A 135 -13.64 8.17 -0.25
C ALA A 135 -13.39 9.68 -0.36
N LYS A 136 -13.96 10.44 0.55
CA LYS A 136 -13.88 11.91 0.56
C LYS A 136 -12.83 12.45 1.49
N THR A 137 -12.45 11.66 2.49
CA THR A 137 -11.46 12.02 3.49
C THR A 137 -10.42 10.93 3.63
N VAL A 138 -9.22 11.29 4.10
CA VAL A 138 -8.15 10.34 4.39
C VAL A 138 -8.58 9.33 5.46
N ASP A 139 -9.30 9.76 6.48
CA ASP A 139 -9.81 8.88 7.53
C ASP A 139 -10.79 7.85 6.97
N GLU A 140 -11.70 8.25 6.08
CA GLU A 140 -12.61 7.35 5.38
C GLU A 140 -11.84 6.32 4.54
N PHE A 141 -10.83 6.76 3.79
CA PHE A 141 -9.96 5.90 3.00
C PHE A 141 -9.28 4.84 3.87
N LEU A 142 -8.71 5.24 5.00
CA LEU A 142 -8.07 4.34 5.96
C LEU A 142 -9.06 3.36 6.61
N GLN A 143 -10.26 3.81 6.94
CA GLN A 143 -11.31 2.96 7.50
C GLN A 143 -11.76 1.87 6.52
N ILE A 144 -11.87 2.20 5.24
CA ILE A 144 -12.20 1.23 4.17
C ILE A 144 -11.12 0.14 4.09
N ILE A 145 -9.86 0.53 4.16
CA ILE A 145 -8.73 -0.41 4.14
C ILE A 145 -8.74 -1.29 5.40
N ASP A 146 -8.87 -0.69 6.56
CA ASP A 146 -8.89 -1.40 7.84
C ASP A 146 -10.01 -2.43 7.90
N LYS A 147 -11.20 -2.05 7.48
CA LYS A 147 -12.36 -2.95 7.42
C LYS A 147 -12.10 -4.12 6.48
N LYS A 148 -11.64 -3.87 5.27
CA LYS A 148 -11.36 -4.91 4.28
C LYS A 148 -10.27 -5.86 4.75
N GLU A 149 -9.21 -5.33 5.31
CA GLU A 149 -8.12 -6.14 5.83
C GLU A 149 -8.57 -7.02 7.01
N SER A 150 -9.40 -6.47 7.89
CA SER A 150 -9.98 -7.24 9.00
C SER A 150 -10.91 -8.36 8.54
N GLU A 151 -11.65 -8.16 7.44
CA GLU A 151 -12.48 -9.19 6.83
C GLU A 151 -11.65 -10.32 6.20
N LYS A 152 -10.54 -9.97 5.56
CA LYS A 152 -9.65 -10.93 4.87
C LYS A 152 -8.73 -11.67 5.82
N TYR A 153 -8.32 -11.02 6.90
CA TYR A 153 -7.32 -11.52 7.85
C TYR A 153 -7.82 -11.35 9.29
N PRO A 154 -8.92 -12.03 9.66
CA PRO A 154 -9.56 -11.84 10.97
C PRO A 154 -8.66 -12.20 12.16
N ASP A 155 -7.75 -13.16 11.99
CA ASP A 155 -6.84 -13.61 13.04
C ASP A 155 -5.74 -12.59 13.39
N GLU A 156 -5.57 -11.56 12.56
CA GLU A 156 -4.58 -10.49 12.79
C GLU A 156 -5.19 -9.24 13.45
N VAL A 157 -6.48 -9.25 13.72
CA VAL A 157 -7.12 -8.19 14.51
C VAL A 157 -6.58 -8.34 15.94
N LYS A 158 -5.61 -7.51 16.30
CA LYS A 158 -4.97 -7.54 17.62
C LYS A 158 -6.02 -7.38 18.71
N GLU A 159 -6.03 -8.31 19.62
CA GLU A 159 -6.61 -8.06 20.94
C GLU A 159 -6.04 -6.76 21.50
N PRO A 160 -6.87 -5.93 22.14
CA PRO A 160 -6.37 -4.71 22.75
C PRO A 160 -5.26 -5.08 23.72
N VAL A 161 -4.09 -4.48 23.53
CA VAL A 161 -2.97 -4.63 24.46
C VAL A 161 -3.45 -4.17 25.82
N LYS A 162 -3.81 -5.10 26.69
CA LYS A 162 -3.99 -4.81 28.11
C LYS A 162 -2.63 -4.35 28.63
N LYS A 163 -2.59 -3.12 29.08
CA LYS A 163 -1.43 -2.48 29.70
C LYS A 163 -1.16 -3.07 31.09
N ASP A 164 -1.13 -4.36 31.24
CA ASP A 164 -0.70 -4.98 32.49
C ASP A 164 0.23 -6.15 32.17
N GLY A 165 1.40 -6.06 32.73
CA GLY A 165 2.62 -6.79 32.50
C GLY A 165 2.61 -8.32 32.63
N TYR A 166 1.57 -8.98 32.23
CA TYR A 166 1.53 -10.43 32.16
C TYR A 166 1.46 -10.90 30.72
N ARG A 167 2.53 -11.50 30.24
CA ARG A 167 2.51 -12.27 29.02
C ARG A 167 1.76 -13.56 29.27
N ILE A 168 0.49 -13.59 28.90
CA ILE A 168 -0.21 -14.86 28.75
C ILE A 168 0.18 -15.40 27.37
N LEU A 169 1.07 -16.38 27.34
CA LEU A 169 1.24 -17.24 26.19
C LEU A 169 -0.02 -18.10 26.10
N ALA A 170 -0.98 -17.65 25.30
CA ALA A 170 -2.03 -18.52 24.86
C ALA A 170 -1.41 -19.50 23.85
N VAL A 171 -1.01 -20.64 24.32
CA VAL A 171 -0.78 -21.78 23.43
C VAL A 171 -2.18 -22.23 23.01
N THR A 172 -2.61 -21.78 21.84
CA THR A 172 -3.72 -22.42 21.16
C THR A 172 -3.25 -23.81 20.78
N ALA A 173 -3.60 -24.79 21.59
CA ALA A 173 -3.51 -26.16 21.16
C ALA A 173 -4.29 -26.27 19.86
N CYS A 174 -3.61 -26.68 18.80
CA CYS A 174 -4.27 -26.99 17.54
C CYS A 174 -5.42 -27.96 17.84
N PRO A 175 -6.66 -27.67 17.45
CA PRO A 175 -7.78 -28.58 17.67
C PRO A 175 -7.64 -29.89 16.90
N THR A 176 -6.71 -29.98 16.02
CA THR A 176 -6.23 -31.22 15.43
C THR A 176 -5.09 -31.82 16.21
N GLY A 177 -4.89 -31.38 17.42
CA GLY A 177 -4.09 -32.11 18.38
C GLY A 177 -4.59 -33.53 18.41
N ILE A 178 -4.27 -34.14 17.39
CA ILE A 178 -4.41 -35.53 17.27
C ILE A 178 -3.51 -36.08 18.33
N ALA A 179 -4.19 -36.57 19.29
CA ALA A 179 -3.52 -37.46 20.19
C ALA A 179 -2.78 -38.49 19.37
#